data_8c225ceb6a14a71a7fc845e5e1f598fe
#
_entry.id   8c225ceb6a14a71a7fc845e5e1f598fe
#
_cell.length_a   1.000
_cell.length_b   1.000
_cell.length_c   1.000
_cell.angle_alpha   90.00
_cell.angle_beta   90.00
_cell.angle_gamma   90.00
#
_symmetry.space_group_name_H-M   'P 1'
#
loop_
_entity.id
_entity.type
_entity.pdbx_description
1 polymer ?
#
loop_
_entity_poly.entity_id
_entity_poly.type
_entity_poly.pdbx_seq_one_letter_code
_entity_poly.pdbx_strand_id
1 'polypeptide(L)'
;MSRRLHDDVVARGRKTVVRRKRLPDAADEYRWRSDPELAKFDASRPVQTPFEAYERNWSFDYRFTDMSGRSFAIEDETGRHIGNVMYYNIDSARSEAEVGISIGEPDAWSQGYGSDAVEALIRALFDEGRMNRLYLHTLDWNRRAQRAFQKAGFTISGTSWRDGHTFIVMEVRRTWAPARTAIREAVA
;
A
#
# COMPACT_ATOMS: atom_id res chain seq x y z
N MET A 1 23.85 9.67 15.56
CA MET A 1 23.38 8.83 14.45
C MET A 1 21.86 8.60 14.42
N SER A 2 21.10 9.26 15.30
CA SER A 2 19.64 9.00 15.50
C SER A 2 18.66 9.87 14.68
N ARG A 3 19.11 10.89 13.96
CA ARG A 3 18.24 11.86 13.27
C ARG A 3 17.70 11.39 11.90
N ARG A 4 18.30 10.37 11.25
CA ARG A 4 17.89 9.93 9.90
C ARG A 4 16.69 8.96 9.85
N LEU A 5 16.34 8.29 10.94
CA LEU A 5 15.24 7.33 10.97
C LEU A 5 13.84 7.98 11.01
N HIS A 6 13.74 9.26 11.38
CA HIS A 6 12.46 9.98 11.44
C HIS A 6 12.05 10.59 10.09
N ASP A 7 13.01 10.88 9.19
CA ASP A 7 12.74 11.49 7.88
C ASP A 7 12.15 10.52 6.84
N ASP A 8 12.25 9.22 7.09
CA ASP A 8 11.74 8.19 6.15
C ASP A 8 10.26 7.84 6.35
N VAL A 9 9.65 8.24 7.46
CA VAL A 9 8.25 7.92 7.75
C VAL A 9 7.33 8.81 6.93
N VAL A 10 6.41 8.19 6.19
CA VAL A 10 5.42 8.85 5.35
C VAL A 10 4.07 8.94 6.05
N ALA A 11 3.66 7.87 6.72
CA ALA A 11 2.42 7.83 7.48
C ALA A 11 2.51 6.85 8.65
N ARG A 12 1.68 7.04 9.66
CA ARG A 12 1.55 6.14 10.80
C ARG A 12 0.10 5.68 10.95
N GLY A 13 -0.08 4.37 10.96
CA GLY A 13 -1.30 3.73 11.38
C GLY A 13 -1.32 3.50 12.90
N ARG A 14 -2.28 2.72 13.37
CA ARG A 14 -2.36 2.27 14.77
C ARG A 14 -1.39 1.12 15.05
N LYS A 15 -1.13 0.28 14.03
CA LYS A 15 -0.32 -0.92 14.07
C LYS A 15 0.86 -0.89 13.10
N THR A 16 0.86 0.05 12.15
CA THR A 16 1.81 0.08 11.05
C THR A 16 2.53 1.40 10.95
N VAL A 17 3.74 1.31 10.43
CA VAL A 17 4.51 2.46 9.94
C VAL A 17 4.67 2.33 8.43
N VAL A 18 4.18 3.30 7.69
CA VAL A 18 4.43 3.43 6.25
C VAL A 18 5.65 4.32 6.07
N ARG A 19 6.69 3.79 5.46
CA ARG A 19 7.97 4.50 5.29
C ARG A 19 8.51 4.40 3.86
N ARG A 20 9.45 5.25 3.54
CA ARG A 20 10.24 5.12 2.31
C ARG A 20 10.94 3.76 2.30
N LYS A 21 11.06 3.18 1.11
CA LYS A 21 11.80 1.93 0.93
C LYS A 21 13.28 2.12 1.25
N ARG A 22 13.96 1.04 1.63
CA ARG A 22 15.39 0.96 1.91
C ARG A 22 16.01 -0.16 1.10
N LEU A 23 17.30 -0.11 0.80
CA LEU A 23 17.97 -1.16 0.02
C LEU A 23 17.76 -2.58 0.56
N PRO A 24 17.78 -2.84 1.88
CA PRO A 24 17.50 -4.19 2.40
C PRO A 24 16.09 -4.73 2.09
N ASP A 25 15.11 -3.85 1.82
CA ASP A 25 13.74 -4.26 1.51
C ASP A 25 13.66 -5.09 0.21
N ALA A 26 14.65 -4.92 -0.69
CA ALA A 26 14.70 -5.65 -1.96
C ALA A 26 14.70 -7.17 -1.77
N ALA A 27 15.33 -7.68 -0.71
CA ALA A 27 15.38 -9.12 -0.42
C ALA A 27 14.01 -9.68 -0.02
N ASP A 28 13.26 -8.94 0.81
CA ASP A 28 11.91 -9.33 1.19
C ASP A 28 10.96 -9.27 0.00
N GLU A 29 11.01 -8.18 -0.78
CA GLU A 29 10.18 -8.03 -1.97
C GLU A 29 10.47 -9.11 -3.02
N TYR A 30 11.73 -9.47 -3.22
CA TYR A 30 12.11 -10.57 -4.12
C TYR A 30 11.51 -11.89 -3.65
N ARG A 31 11.64 -12.22 -2.38
CA ARG A 31 11.06 -13.43 -1.77
C ARG A 31 9.55 -13.50 -2.00
N TRP A 32 8.83 -12.39 -1.75
CA TRP A 32 7.39 -12.33 -1.95
C TRP A 32 6.97 -12.40 -3.42
N ARG A 33 7.67 -11.69 -4.29
CA ARG A 33 7.35 -11.68 -5.72
C ARG A 33 7.74 -12.97 -6.46
N SER A 34 8.63 -13.76 -5.89
CA SER A 34 9.01 -15.07 -6.40
C SER A 34 8.10 -16.21 -5.91
N ASP A 35 7.24 -15.92 -4.91
CA ASP A 35 6.28 -16.89 -4.37
C ASP A 35 5.07 -17.01 -5.30
N PRO A 36 4.78 -18.23 -5.85
CA PRO A 36 3.64 -18.44 -6.72
C PRO A 36 2.28 -18.20 -6.06
N GLU A 37 2.16 -18.46 -4.75
CA GLU A 37 0.90 -18.23 -4.04
C GLU A 37 0.63 -16.75 -3.85
N LEU A 38 1.66 -15.96 -3.56
CA LEU A 38 1.53 -14.50 -3.44
C LEU A 38 1.24 -13.85 -4.80
N ALA A 39 1.91 -14.30 -5.86
CA ALA A 39 1.73 -13.78 -7.22
C ALA A 39 0.27 -13.90 -7.71
N LYS A 40 -0.46 -14.94 -7.29
CA LYS A 40 -1.89 -15.13 -7.63
C LYS A 40 -2.75 -13.97 -7.14
N PHE A 41 -2.47 -13.41 -5.97
CA PHE A 41 -3.25 -12.30 -5.40
C PHE A 41 -3.04 -10.97 -6.14
N ASP A 42 -1.94 -10.84 -6.88
CA ASP A 42 -1.61 -9.69 -7.70
C ASP A 42 -1.96 -9.90 -9.19
N ALA A 43 -2.61 -11.02 -9.55
CA ALA A 43 -2.85 -11.46 -10.93
C ALA A 43 -1.57 -11.42 -11.77
N SER A 44 -0.43 -11.75 -11.19
CA SER A 44 0.89 -11.68 -11.79
C SER A 44 1.56 -13.04 -11.88
N ARG A 45 2.66 -13.09 -12.65
CA ARG A 45 3.53 -14.26 -12.66
C ARG A 45 4.63 -14.10 -11.61
N PRO A 46 5.06 -15.18 -10.94
CA PRO A 46 6.22 -15.14 -10.05
C PRO A 46 7.46 -14.63 -10.77
N VAL A 47 8.28 -13.86 -10.07
CA VAL A 47 9.59 -13.45 -10.57
C VAL A 47 10.49 -14.67 -10.68
N GLN A 48 11.12 -14.85 -11.85
CA GLN A 48 11.99 -15.99 -12.14
C GLN A 48 13.46 -15.57 -12.38
N THR A 49 13.73 -14.25 -12.39
CA THR A 49 15.09 -13.76 -12.55
C THR A 49 15.91 -13.98 -11.28
N PRO A 50 17.24 -14.21 -11.36
CA PRO A 50 18.11 -14.31 -10.19
C PRO A 50 18.04 -13.02 -9.33
N PHE A 51 18.26 -13.17 -8.03
CA PHE A 51 18.16 -12.06 -7.06
C PHE A 51 19.04 -10.87 -7.45
N GLU A 52 20.27 -11.10 -7.89
CA GLU A 52 21.21 -10.03 -8.26
C GLU A 52 20.71 -9.19 -9.45
N ALA A 53 20.00 -9.81 -10.39
CA ALA A 53 19.37 -9.09 -11.49
C ALA A 53 18.15 -8.30 -11.03
N TYR A 54 17.33 -8.90 -10.15
CA TYR A 54 16.21 -8.23 -9.53
C TYR A 54 16.65 -7.03 -8.71
N GLU A 55 17.64 -7.18 -7.83
CA GLU A 55 18.16 -6.13 -6.96
C GLU A 55 18.73 -4.94 -7.75
N ARG A 56 19.44 -5.19 -8.86
CA ARG A 56 19.93 -4.12 -9.74
C ARG A 56 18.78 -3.28 -10.30
N ASN A 57 17.72 -3.91 -10.81
CA ASN A 57 16.56 -3.22 -11.36
C ASN A 57 15.80 -2.49 -10.25
N TRP A 58 15.57 -3.15 -9.12
CA TRP A 58 14.93 -2.56 -7.95
C TRP A 58 15.67 -1.32 -7.43
N SER A 59 17.02 -1.39 -7.37
CA SER A 59 17.87 -0.27 -6.96
C SER A 59 17.81 0.90 -7.94
N PHE A 60 17.63 0.63 -9.22
CA PHE A 60 17.41 1.66 -10.23
C PHE A 60 16.06 2.34 -10.01
N ASP A 61 14.98 1.59 -9.92
CA ASP A 61 13.63 2.11 -9.68
C ASP A 61 13.55 2.89 -8.35
N TYR A 62 14.26 2.42 -7.32
CA TYR A 62 14.35 3.10 -6.03
C TYR A 62 15.01 4.49 -6.15
N ARG A 63 16.03 4.64 -6.97
CA ARG A 63 16.77 5.91 -7.16
C ARG A 63 16.04 6.89 -8.06
N PHE A 64 15.37 6.39 -9.06
CA PHE A 64 14.64 7.16 -10.07
C PHE A 64 13.14 7.01 -9.83
N THR A 65 12.66 7.49 -8.68
CA THR A 65 11.23 7.49 -8.36
C THR A 65 10.49 8.26 -9.45
N ASP A 66 9.79 7.51 -10.29
CA ASP A 66 9.02 8.05 -11.40
C ASP A 66 7.87 8.92 -10.88
N MET A 67 7.51 9.94 -11.68
CA MET A 67 6.35 10.80 -11.44
C MET A 67 5.02 10.05 -11.53
N SER A 68 5.00 8.83 -12.09
CA SER A 68 3.81 8.01 -12.31
C SER A 68 3.28 7.31 -11.05
N GLY A 69 4.09 7.23 -9.98
CA GLY A 69 3.67 6.58 -8.74
C GLY A 69 4.72 6.57 -7.63
N ARG A 70 4.30 6.14 -6.46
CA ARG A 70 5.18 5.97 -5.31
C ARG A 70 4.84 4.69 -4.56
N SER A 71 5.88 3.96 -4.17
CA SER A 71 5.78 2.74 -3.38
C SER A 71 6.52 2.91 -2.06
N PHE A 72 5.93 2.37 -0.99
CA PHE A 72 6.40 2.50 0.39
C PHE A 72 6.42 1.13 1.05
N ALA A 73 7.32 0.93 1.99
CA ALA A 73 7.37 -0.24 2.85
C ALA A 73 6.39 -0.08 4.02
N ILE A 74 5.81 -1.20 4.44
CA ILE A 74 4.97 -1.32 5.64
C ILE A 74 5.77 -2.07 6.69
N GLU A 75 5.97 -1.46 7.86
CA GLU A 75 6.50 -2.10 9.06
C GLU A 75 5.38 -2.37 10.06
N ASP A 76 5.47 -3.50 10.77
CA ASP A 76 4.64 -3.78 11.94
C ASP A 76 5.15 -3.05 13.20
N GLU A 77 4.54 -3.31 14.36
CA GLU A 77 4.89 -2.68 15.64
C GLU A 77 6.31 -3.04 16.13
N THR A 78 6.89 -4.11 15.59
CA THR A 78 8.27 -4.54 15.92
C THR A 78 9.32 -3.91 15.02
N GLY A 79 8.88 -3.21 13.95
CA GLY A 79 9.73 -2.65 12.90
C GLY A 79 10.10 -3.67 11.81
N ARG A 80 9.44 -4.84 11.76
CA ARG A 80 9.62 -5.82 10.69
C ARG A 80 8.92 -5.33 9.42
N HIS A 81 9.63 -5.40 8.28
CA HIS A 81 9.05 -5.17 6.97
C HIS A 81 8.11 -6.32 6.60
N ILE A 82 6.82 -6.04 6.46
CA ILE A 82 5.77 -7.03 6.24
C ILE A 82 5.05 -6.91 4.91
N GLY A 83 5.29 -5.85 4.16
CA GLY A 83 4.61 -5.61 2.89
C GLY A 83 4.89 -4.23 2.30
N ASN A 84 4.18 -3.91 1.23
CA ASN A 84 4.28 -2.62 0.55
C ASN A 84 2.89 -2.02 0.32
N VAL A 85 2.82 -0.69 0.37
CA VAL A 85 1.66 0.09 -0.08
C VAL A 85 2.12 1.13 -1.10
N MET A 86 1.29 1.39 -2.09
CA MET A 86 1.65 2.28 -3.20
C MET A 86 0.46 3.08 -3.70
N TYR A 87 0.74 4.17 -4.39
CA TYR A 87 -0.21 4.85 -5.27
C TYR A 87 0.46 5.16 -6.60
N TYR A 88 -0.28 5.01 -7.67
CA TYR A 88 0.18 5.12 -9.05
C TYR A 88 -0.95 5.54 -9.99
N ASN A 89 -0.71 5.61 -11.30
CA ASN A 89 -1.69 6.12 -12.27
C ASN A 89 -2.26 7.49 -11.85
N ILE A 90 -1.35 8.40 -11.48
CA ILE A 90 -1.71 9.71 -10.95
C ILE A 90 -2.29 10.57 -12.08
N ASP A 91 -3.56 10.95 -11.95
CA ASP A 91 -4.20 11.97 -12.77
C ASP A 91 -4.31 13.28 -11.99
N SER A 92 -3.36 14.18 -12.23
CA SER A 92 -3.31 15.48 -11.55
C SER A 92 -4.48 16.40 -11.95
N ALA A 93 -5.04 16.24 -13.15
CA ALA A 93 -6.17 17.07 -13.60
C ALA A 93 -7.46 16.69 -12.87
N ARG A 94 -7.64 15.41 -12.53
CA ARG A 94 -8.77 14.90 -11.75
C ARG A 94 -8.47 14.80 -10.27
N SER A 95 -7.22 15.02 -9.86
CA SER A 95 -6.75 14.81 -8.49
C SER A 95 -7.07 13.41 -7.98
N GLU A 96 -6.78 12.39 -8.79
CA GLU A 96 -7.02 10.98 -8.45
C GLU A 96 -5.79 10.10 -8.68
N ALA A 97 -5.73 8.98 -7.96
CA ALA A 97 -4.70 7.97 -8.14
C ALA A 97 -5.23 6.57 -7.81
N GLU A 98 -4.58 5.54 -8.34
CA GLU A 98 -4.83 4.15 -8.00
C GLU A 98 -3.97 3.74 -6.80
N VAL A 99 -4.57 3.03 -5.84
CA VAL A 99 -3.89 2.50 -4.65
C VAL A 99 -3.70 1.00 -4.78
N GLY A 100 -2.52 0.53 -4.42
CA GLY A 100 -2.20 -0.90 -4.33
C GLY A 100 -1.58 -1.24 -2.98
N ILE A 101 -1.75 -2.49 -2.54
CA ILE A 101 -1.13 -3.02 -1.33
C ILE A 101 -0.81 -4.50 -1.50
N SER A 102 0.32 -4.91 -0.94
CA SER A 102 0.69 -6.31 -0.76
C SER A 102 1.20 -6.52 0.65
N ILE A 103 0.63 -7.47 1.38
CA ILE A 103 1.21 -8.00 2.63
C ILE A 103 1.90 -9.30 2.26
N GLY A 104 3.23 -9.26 2.22
CA GLY A 104 4.07 -10.36 1.77
C GLY A 104 4.30 -11.43 2.84
N GLU A 105 4.10 -11.09 4.13
CA GLU A 105 4.26 -12.04 5.24
C GLU A 105 2.92 -12.73 5.54
N PRO A 106 2.80 -14.07 5.31
CA PRO A 106 1.54 -14.78 5.54
C PRO A 106 1.06 -14.75 7.00
N ASP A 107 1.99 -14.72 7.94
CA ASP A 107 1.68 -14.63 9.38
C ASP A 107 1.07 -13.27 9.77
N ALA A 108 1.29 -12.23 8.96
CA ALA A 108 0.66 -10.92 9.16
C ALA A 108 -0.76 -10.80 8.54
N TRP A 109 -1.23 -11.83 7.84
CA TRP A 109 -2.53 -11.78 7.18
C TRP A 109 -3.68 -11.83 8.17
N SER A 110 -4.80 -11.18 7.81
CA SER A 110 -6.05 -11.13 8.59
C SER A 110 -5.92 -10.49 9.98
N GLN A 111 -4.77 -9.89 10.30
CA GLN A 111 -4.52 -9.20 11.57
C GLN A 111 -4.80 -7.68 11.52
N GLY A 112 -5.26 -7.18 10.37
CA GLY A 112 -5.63 -5.78 10.19
C GLY A 112 -4.50 -4.86 9.71
N TYR A 113 -3.27 -5.34 9.55
CA TYR A 113 -2.14 -4.54 9.06
C TYR A 113 -2.42 -3.89 7.72
N GLY A 114 -2.96 -4.64 6.76
CA GLY A 114 -3.27 -4.11 5.43
C GLY A 114 -4.27 -2.95 5.47
N SER A 115 -5.37 -3.08 6.22
CA SER A 115 -6.35 -1.99 6.34
C SER A 115 -5.78 -0.78 7.07
N ASP A 116 -4.97 -0.99 8.10
CA ASP A 116 -4.34 0.07 8.88
C ASP A 116 -3.33 0.88 8.05
N ALA A 117 -2.47 0.20 7.26
CA ALA A 117 -1.50 0.85 6.39
C ALA A 117 -2.17 1.64 5.26
N VAL A 118 -3.22 1.08 4.64
CA VAL A 118 -3.99 1.77 3.58
C VAL A 118 -4.68 3.00 4.15
N GLU A 119 -5.34 2.89 5.31
CA GLU A 119 -5.98 4.02 5.99
C GLU A 119 -4.98 5.14 6.31
N ALA A 120 -3.78 4.78 6.79
CA ALA A 120 -2.72 5.73 7.08
C ALA A 120 -2.26 6.49 5.81
N LEU A 121 -2.05 5.75 4.70
CA LEU A 121 -1.66 6.36 3.42
C LEU A 121 -2.76 7.28 2.87
N ILE A 122 -4.04 6.86 2.91
CA ILE A 122 -5.17 7.68 2.45
C ILE A 122 -5.22 9.00 3.21
N ARG A 123 -5.10 8.95 4.55
CA ARG A 123 -5.08 10.17 5.36
C ARG A 123 -3.96 11.10 4.94
N ALA A 124 -2.74 10.59 4.80
CA ALA A 124 -1.60 11.40 4.39
C ALA A 124 -1.83 12.07 3.02
N LEU A 125 -2.33 11.32 2.02
CA LEU A 125 -2.59 11.85 0.68
C LEU A 125 -3.73 12.89 0.66
N PHE A 126 -4.77 12.71 1.46
CA PHE A 126 -5.88 13.65 1.54
C PHE A 126 -5.51 14.91 2.35
N ASP A 127 -4.71 14.77 3.40
CA ASP A 127 -4.24 15.90 4.23
C ASP A 127 -3.26 16.78 3.45
N GLU A 128 -2.42 16.20 2.57
CA GLU A 128 -1.60 16.96 1.64
C GLU A 128 -2.40 17.77 0.61
N GLY A 129 -3.69 17.49 0.43
CA GLY A 129 -4.59 18.19 -0.47
C GLY A 129 -4.37 17.92 -1.96
N ARG A 130 -3.53 16.95 -2.30
CA ARG A 130 -3.19 16.62 -3.68
C ARG A 130 -4.21 15.71 -4.37
N MET A 131 -4.93 14.92 -3.58
CA MET A 131 -5.88 13.92 -4.06
C MET A 131 -7.29 14.22 -3.54
N ASN A 132 -8.28 14.01 -4.39
CA ASN A 132 -9.69 14.09 -4.04
C ASN A 132 -10.39 12.72 -4.14
N ARG A 133 -9.80 11.80 -4.91
CA ARG A 133 -10.30 10.44 -5.10
C ARG A 133 -9.13 9.46 -5.15
N LEU A 134 -9.28 8.36 -4.42
CA LEU A 134 -8.40 7.20 -4.55
C LEU A 134 -9.26 6.01 -4.95
N TYR A 135 -8.77 5.20 -5.90
CA TYR A 135 -9.46 4.00 -6.35
C TYR A 135 -8.50 2.82 -6.40
N LEU A 136 -9.02 1.63 -6.52
CA LEU A 136 -8.23 0.41 -6.64
C LEU A 136 -8.98 -0.67 -7.42
N HIS A 137 -8.22 -1.65 -7.87
CA HIS A 137 -8.74 -2.89 -8.43
C HIS A 137 -8.32 -4.05 -7.54
N THR A 138 -9.25 -4.91 -7.17
CA THR A 138 -8.97 -6.15 -6.43
C THR A 138 -9.70 -7.31 -7.09
N LEU A 139 -9.06 -8.47 -7.15
CA LEU A 139 -9.66 -9.68 -7.75
C LEU A 139 -11.00 -9.99 -7.09
N ASP A 140 -12.00 -10.36 -7.89
CA ASP A 140 -13.38 -10.60 -7.44
C ASP A 140 -13.50 -11.72 -6.40
N TRP A 141 -12.59 -12.70 -6.45
CA TRP A 141 -12.49 -13.78 -5.47
C TRP A 141 -11.67 -13.43 -4.22
N ASN A 142 -10.86 -12.35 -4.24
CA ASN A 142 -9.99 -11.95 -3.10
C ASN A 142 -10.80 -11.24 -1.99
N ARG A 143 -11.69 -11.98 -1.33
CA ARG A 143 -12.56 -11.46 -0.27
C ARG A 143 -11.80 -10.87 0.92
N ARG A 144 -10.56 -11.33 1.17
CA ARG A 144 -9.70 -10.79 2.22
C ARG A 144 -9.33 -9.34 1.92
N ALA A 145 -8.83 -9.08 0.71
CA ALA A 145 -8.45 -7.73 0.27
C ALA A 145 -9.68 -6.80 0.24
N GLN A 146 -10.82 -7.26 -0.32
CA GLN A 146 -12.06 -6.48 -0.35
C GLN A 146 -12.47 -6.03 1.06
N ARG A 147 -12.45 -6.93 2.05
CA ARG A 147 -12.77 -6.57 3.45
C ARG A 147 -11.76 -5.60 4.05
N ALA A 148 -10.45 -5.74 3.72
CA ALA A 148 -9.43 -4.82 4.20
C ALA A 148 -9.65 -3.40 3.64
N PHE A 149 -9.97 -3.28 2.36
CA PHE A 149 -10.26 -1.99 1.73
C PHE A 149 -11.57 -1.37 2.25
N GLN A 150 -12.62 -2.17 2.47
CA GLN A 150 -13.85 -1.67 3.09
C GLN A 150 -13.58 -1.09 4.49
N LYS A 151 -12.75 -1.76 5.30
CA LYS A 151 -12.35 -1.25 6.62
C LYS A 151 -11.55 0.05 6.52
N ALA A 152 -10.78 0.23 5.45
CA ALA A 152 -10.04 1.46 5.18
C ALA A 152 -10.91 2.57 4.53
N GLY A 153 -12.23 2.36 4.38
CA GLY A 153 -13.19 3.36 3.92
C GLY A 153 -13.53 3.31 2.43
N PHE A 154 -13.01 2.33 1.66
CA PHE A 154 -13.40 2.16 0.27
C PHE A 154 -14.79 1.57 0.13
N THR A 155 -15.52 2.03 -0.88
CA THR A 155 -16.81 1.46 -1.31
C THR A 155 -16.69 0.88 -2.71
N ILE A 156 -17.48 -0.14 -3.03
CA ILE A 156 -17.52 -0.72 -4.38
C ILE A 156 -18.15 0.30 -5.31
N SER A 157 -17.47 0.59 -6.43
CA SER A 157 -17.93 1.51 -7.46
C SER A 157 -18.21 0.83 -8.80
N GLY A 158 -17.74 -0.41 -8.99
CA GLY A 158 -17.98 -1.15 -10.23
C GLY A 158 -17.17 -2.43 -10.32
N THR A 159 -17.11 -2.95 -11.55
CA THR A 159 -16.28 -4.09 -11.93
C THR A 159 -15.52 -3.78 -13.21
N SER A 160 -14.37 -4.41 -13.40
CA SER A 160 -13.61 -4.38 -14.66
C SER A 160 -13.09 -5.76 -15.01
N TRP A 161 -12.93 -6.01 -16.31
CA TRP A 161 -12.32 -7.24 -16.81
C TRP A 161 -10.98 -6.90 -17.47
N ARG A 162 -9.91 -7.56 -17.08
CA ARG A 162 -8.57 -7.32 -17.60
C ARG A 162 -7.72 -8.60 -17.49
N ASP A 163 -6.99 -8.93 -18.55
CA ASP A 163 -6.03 -10.03 -18.57
C ASP A 163 -6.59 -11.40 -18.11
N GLY A 164 -7.86 -11.67 -18.44
CA GLY A 164 -8.54 -12.94 -18.07
C GLY A 164 -9.09 -12.96 -16.64
N HIS A 165 -9.04 -11.83 -15.92
CA HIS A 165 -9.52 -11.72 -14.55
C HIS A 165 -10.63 -10.67 -14.42
N THR A 166 -11.59 -10.94 -13.53
CA THR A 166 -12.57 -9.96 -13.08
C THR A 166 -12.06 -9.26 -11.83
N PHE A 167 -12.14 -7.94 -11.83
CA PHE A 167 -11.76 -7.10 -10.69
C PHE A 167 -12.98 -6.35 -10.17
N ILE A 168 -13.08 -6.26 -8.86
CA ILE A 168 -13.94 -5.29 -8.17
C ILE A 168 -13.20 -3.96 -8.15
N VAL A 169 -13.85 -2.91 -8.62
CA VAL A 169 -13.34 -1.54 -8.53
C VAL A 169 -13.91 -0.92 -7.26
N MET A 170 -13.03 -0.37 -6.44
CA MET A 170 -13.42 0.31 -5.20
C MET A 170 -12.85 1.72 -5.16
N GLU A 171 -13.53 2.64 -4.49
CA GLU A 171 -13.08 4.03 -4.37
C GLU A 171 -13.34 4.62 -2.98
N VAL A 172 -12.54 5.62 -2.64
CA VAL A 172 -12.73 6.50 -1.48
C VAL A 172 -12.50 7.95 -1.90
N ARG A 173 -13.30 8.88 -1.37
CA ARG A 173 -13.20 10.29 -1.68
C ARG A 173 -12.80 11.10 -0.46
N ARG A 174 -12.18 12.25 -0.68
CA ARG A 174 -11.67 13.14 0.37
C ARG A 174 -12.73 13.60 1.39
N THR A 175 -14.01 13.55 1.02
CA THR A 175 -15.12 13.84 1.95
C THR A 175 -15.30 12.78 3.03
N TRP A 176 -14.65 11.62 2.89
CA TRP A 176 -14.63 10.60 3.92
C TRP A 176 -13.72 11.07 5.08
N ALA A 177 -14.32 11.41 6.21
CA ALA A 177 -13.57 11.62 7.44
C ALA A 177 -13.66 10.35 8.28
N PRO A 178 -12.54 9.68 8.61
CA PRO A 178 -12.56 8.62 9.60
C PRO A 178 -13.09 9.21 10.92
N ALA A 179 -13.86 8.42 11.65
CA ALA A 179 -14.36 8.84 12.98
C ALA A 179 -13.16 9.32 13.81
N ARG A 180 -13.11 10.61 14.09
CA ARG A 180 -12.09 11.20 14.96
C ARG A 180 -12.21 10.51 16.30
N THR A 181 -11.23 9.68 16.66
CA THR A 181 -11.05 9.28 18.05
C THR A 181 -10.76 10.58 18.79
N ALA A 182 -11.76 11.07 19.50
CA ALA A 182 -11.65 12.27 20.32
C ALA A 182 -10.56 11.98 21.37
N ILE A 183 -9.35 12.49 21.15
CA ILE A 183 -8.40 12.67 22.22
C ILE A 183 -9.04 13.75 23.09
N ARG A 184 -9.64 13.33 24.20
CA ARG A 184 -10.00 14.25 25.29
C ARG A 184 -8.67 14.80 25.80
N GLU A 185 -8.34 16.01 25.43
CA GLU A 185 -7.41 16.82 26.19
C GLU A 185 -8.00 16.96 27.60
N ALA A 186 -7.44 16.24 28.54
CA ALA A 186 -7.63 16.58 29.95
C ALA A 186 -6.76 17.81 30.24
N VAL A 187 -7.36 18.97 30.07
CA VAL A 187 -6.86 20.19 30.71
C VAL A 187 -7.40 20.19 32.14
N ALA A 188 -6.52 20.06 33.09
CA ALA A 188 -6.66 20.54 34.45
C ALA A 188 -5.27 20.84 35.00
#